data_298dac0da2b10bfcdaafb7e89a41d7fe
#
_entry.id   298dac0da2b10bfcdaafb7e89a41d7fe
#
_cell.length_a   1.000
_cell.length_b   1.000
_cell.length_c   1.000
_cell.angle_alpha   90.00
_cell.angle_beta   90.00
_cell.angle_gamma   90.00
#
_symmetry.space_group_name_H-M   'P 1'
#
loop_
_entity.id
_entity.type
_entity.pdbx_description
1 polymer ?
#
loop_
_entity_poly.entity_id
_entity_poly.type
_entity_poly.pdbx_seq_one_letter_code
_entity_poly.pdbx_strand_id
1 'polypeptide(L)'
;DLHFFHANSYCSGMYSPFLKPLLVDYEIYALEIPGHGRSDWEGVIQSWEELADYFIQYLDSLACEKPIIGMGHSIGGVVSMIAAVRRPELFHKLVLLDPVLLPARILTLIRLSNLVGYRYKTPLISSATRRRRHFPSRETARQHYAGKRAFKHWQPEVFDAYVACGFRNAKDGGVELSCSPELEISIYRSIPTNIWGYAKRLHTPTLILGGDRTDTLLPAARKRLEKYQRWITTREVPGSHLFPFEFPLEAMVAIKEFLE
;
A
#
# COMPACT_ATOMS: atom_id res chain seq x y z
N ASP A 1 3.94 8.45 -17.59
CA ASP A 1 3.89 7.11 -17.00
C ASP A 1 3.37 7.20 -15.57
N LEU A 2 2.61 6.19 -15.14
CA LEU A 2 2.11 6.03 -13.77
C LEU A 2 2.73 4.78 -13.14
N HIS A 3 3.36 4.96 -11.98
CA HIS A 3 3.96 3.86 -11.24
C HIS A 3 3.19 3.61 -9.95
N PHE A 4 2.69 2.38 -9.79
CA PHE A 4 1.84 1.98 -8.67
C PHE A 4 2.57 1.06 -7.68
N PHE A 5 2.44 1.35 -6.39
CA PHE A 5 2.99 0.56 -5.29
C PHE A 5 1.87 0.07 -4.37
N HIS A 6 1.71 -1.25 -4.23
CA HIS A 6 0.56 -1.87 -3.55
C HIS A 6 0.66 -1.85 -2.01
N ALA A 7 -0.41 -2.26 -1.33
CA ALA A 7 -0.44 -2.42 0.12
C ALA A 7 0.20 -3.74 0.59
N ASN A 8 0.65 -3.79 1.85
CA ASN A 8 1.17 -5.00 2.49
C ASN A 8 0.17 -6.16 2.41
N SER A 9 0.65 -7.38 2.26
CA SER A 9 -0.14 -8.63 2.14
C SER A 9 -0.88 -8.81 0.82
N TYR A 10 -0.87 -7.84 -0.05
CA TYR A 10 -1.50 -7.89 -1.36
C TYR A 10 -0.45 -7.97 -2.47
N CYS A 11 -0.88 -8.02 -3.73
CA CYS A 11 -0.01 -7.98 -4.88
C CYS A 11 -0.53 -6.98 -5.91
N SER A 12 0.34 -6.51 -6.79
CA SER A 12 -0.01 -5.48 -7.78
C SER A 12 -1.15 -5.94 -8.69
N GLY A 13 -1.16 -7.20 -9.10
CA GLY A 13 -2.16 -7.75 -10.02
C GLY A 13 -3.60 -7.65 -9.51
N MET A 14 -3.84 -7.64 -8.20
CA MET A 14 -5.20 -7.50 -7.69
C MET A 14 -5.76 -6.07 -7.79
N TYR A 15 -4.91 -5.08 -8.07
CA TYR A 15 -5.35 -3.71 -8.34
C TYR A 15 -5.73 -3.48 -9.81
N SER A 16 -5.58 -4.50 -10.68
CA SER A 16 -5.92 -4.36 -12.10
C SER A 16 -7.33 -3.82 -12.35
N PRO A 17 -8.40 -4.28 -11.65
CA PRO A 17 -9.74 -3.72 -11.85
C PRO A 17 -9.81 -2.24 -11.47
N PHE A 18 -9.13 -1.84 -10.39
CA PHE A 18 -9.06 -0.46 -9.93
C PHE A 18 -8.28 0.44 -10.89
N LEU A 19 -7.15 -0.01 -11.41
CA LEU A 19 -6.26 0.78 -12.28
C LEU A 19 -6.72 0.82 -13.74
N LYS A 20 -7.55 -0.14 -14.18
CA LYS A 20 -8.00 -0.29 -15.57
C LYS A 20 -8.54 1.01 -16.21
N PRO A 21 -9.34 1.86 -15.52
CA PRO A 21 -9.85 3.10 -16.11
C PRO A 21 -8.78 4.15 -16.42
N LEU A 22 -7.56 4.01 -15.88
CA LEU A 22 -6.44 4.92 -16.14
C LEU A 22 -5.59 4.48 -17.34
N LEU A 23 -5.75 3.23 -17.82
CA LEU A 23 -5.00 2.71 -18.98
C LEU A 23 -5.34 3.42 -20.30
N VAL A 24 -6.43 4.19 -20.34
CA VAL A 24 -6.79 5.00 -21.51
C VAL A 24 -5.81 6.15 -21.70
N ASP A 25 -5.33 6.73 -20.58
CA ASP A 25 -4.54 7.97 -20.57
C ASP A 25 -3.08 7.75 -20.15
N TYR A 26 -2.77 6.61 -19.49
CA TYR A 26 -1.47 6.36 -18.88
C TYR A 26 -0.95 4.95 -19.17
N GLU A 27 0.34 4.84 -19.39
CA GLU A 27 1.07 3.59 -19.27
C GLU A 27 1.32 3.33 -17.78
N ILE A 28 0.89 2.14 -17.29
CA ILE A 28 0.89 1.83 -15.85
C ILE A 28 1.87 0.71 -15.55
N TYR A 29 2.81 1.00 -14.68
CA TYR A 29 3.78 0.07 -14.13
C TYR A 29 3.44 -0.21 -12.67
N ALA A 30 3.10 -1.44 -12.33
CA ALA A 30 2.74 -1.85 -10.98
C ALA A 30 3.86 -2.69 -10.37
N LEU A 31 4.61 -2.09 -9.44
CA LEU A 31 5.75 -2.72 -8.78
C LEU A 31 5.28 -3.66 -7.67
N GLU A 32 5.87 -4.86 -7.61
CA GLU A 32 5.69 -5.78 -6.49
C GLU A 32 6.63 -5.43 -5.33
N ILE A 33 6.08 -5.33 -4.12
CA ILE A 33 6.92 -5.31 -2.91
C ILE A 33 7.73 -6.62 -2.86
N PRO A 34 9.03 -6.60 -2.50
CA PRO A 34 9.81 -7.81 -2.34
C PRO A 34 9.07 -8.89 -1.54
N GLY A 35 9.00 -10.11 -2.08
CA GLY A 35 8.30 -11.25 -1.46
C GLY A 35 6.77 -11.24 -1.58
N HIS A 36 6.19 -10.36 -2.40
CA HIS A 36 4.77 -10.34 -2.72
C HIS A 36 4.53 -10.72 -4.18
N GLY A 37 3.33 -11.22 -4.47
CA GLY A 37 2.94 -11.54 -5.84
C GLY A 37 3.93 -12.50 -6.51
N ARG A 38 4.60 -12.03 -7.57
CA ARG A 38 5.62 -12.75 -8.34
C ARG A 38 7.05 -12.36 -7.98
N SER A 39 7.23 -11.46 -7.01
CA SER A 39 8.56 -11.06 -6.55
C SER A 39 9.10 -12.06 -5.53
N ASP A 40 10.28 -12.60 -5.79
CA ASP A 40 10.98 -13.44 -4.82
C ASP A 40 11.72 -12.59 -3.80
N TRP A 41 11.74 -13.05 -2.56
CA TRP A 41 12.48 -12.41 -1.48
C TRP A 41 12.74 -13.40 -0.35
N GLU A 42 13.99 -13.49 0.04
CA GLU A 42 14.39 -14.26 1.22
C GLU A 42 14.84 -13.27 2.31
N GLY A 43 14.07 -13.19 3.39
CA GLY A 43 14.40 -12.31 4.51
C GLY A 43 13.23 -11.53 5.08
N VAL A 44 13.54 -10.43 5.75
CA VAL A 44 12.58 -9.51 6.37
C VAL A 44 12.84 -8.09 5.88
N ILE A 45 11.79 -7.29 5.79
CA ILE A 45 11.92 -5.86 5.51
C ILE A 45 12.28 -5.16 6.81
N GLN A 46 13.39 -4.43 6.81
CA GLN A 46 13.92 -3.73 7.99
C GLN A 46 13.25 -2.38 8.22
N SER A 47 12.89 -1.68 7.13
CA SER A 47 12.21 -0.39 7.19
C SER A 47 11.43 -0.09 5.91
N TRP A 48 10.45 0.82 6.00
CA TRP A 48 9.76 1.30 4.80
C TRP A 48 10.63 2.26 3.98
N GLU A 49 11.64 2.82 4.61
CA GLU A 49 12.69 3.60 3.94
C GLU A 49 13.51 2.74 2.98
N GLU A 50 13.78 1.49 3.34
CA GLU A 50 14.40 0.50 2.46
C GLU A 50 13.53 0.22 1.24
N LEU A 51 12.21 0.06 1.41
CA LEU A 51 11.28 -0.08 0.30
C LEU A 51 11.25 1.16 -0.62
N ALA A 52 11.41 2.34 -0.05
CA ALA A 52 11.52 3.57 -0.84
C ALA A 52 12.82 3.61 -1.64
N ASP A 53 13.93 3.09 -1.10
CA ASP A 53 15.19 2.96 -1.83
C ASP A 53 15.07 1.95 -2.98
N TYR A 54 14.40 0.82 -2.79
CA TYR A 54 14.06 -0.11 -3.90
C TYR A 54 13.23 0.56 -4.98
N PHE A 55 12.23 1.35 -4.60
CA PHE A 55 11.41 2.06 -5.56
C PHE A 55 12.22 3.09 -6.35
N ILE A 56 13.10 3.85 -5.69
CA ILE A 56 14.00 4.81 -6.35
C ILE A 56 14.95 4.07 -7.31
N GLN A 57 15.60 2.99 -6.85
CA GLN A 57 16.51 2.20 -7.71
C GLN A 57 15.80 1.64 -8.94
N TYR A 58 14.56 1.17 -8.77
CA TYR A 58 13.73 0.72 -9.87
C TYR A 58 13.48 1.86 -10.87
N LEU A 59 13.08 3.05 -10.40
CA LEU A 59 12.84 4.21 -11.27
C LEU A 59 14.14 4.65 -11.99
N ASP A 60 15.25 4.68 -11.29
CA ASP A 60 16.56 4.99 -11.89
C ASP A 60 16.94 3.96 -12.97
N SER A 61 16.58 2.68 -12.80
CA SER A 61 16.85 1.62 -13.79
C SER A 61 16.03 1.74 -15.07
N LEU A 62 14.85 2.38 -15.00
CA LEU A 62 14.00 2.61 -16.17
C LEU A 62 14.47 3.79 -17.04
N ALA A 63 15.38 4.63 -16.52
CA ALA A 63 15.87 5.85 -17.19
C ALA A 63 14.72 6.69 -17.78
N CYS A 64 13.63 6.89 -17.02
CA CYS A 64 12.46 7.64 -17.46
C CYS A 64 12.87 9.03 -17.93
N GLU A 65 12.55 9.41 -19.17
CA GLU A 65 12.87 10.72 -19.72
C GLU A 65 12.12 11.88 -19.03
N LYS A 66 10.98 11.59 -18.42
CA LYS A 66 10.12 12.57 -17.75
C LYS A 66 9.76 12.11 -16.33
N PRO A 67 9.53 13.06 -15.40
CA PRO A 67 9.02 12.74 -14.08
C PRO A 67 7.69 11.97 -14.17
N ILE A 68 7.55 10.97 -13.29
CA ILE A 68 6.40 10.04 -13.26
C ILE A 68 5.26 10.53 -12.39
N ILE A 69 4.09 9.92 -12.54
CA ILE A 69 3.02 9.95 -11.54
C ILE A 69 3.24 8.76 -10.60
N GLY A 70 3.52 9.04 -9.32
CA GLY A 70 3.61 8.01 -8.31
C GLY A 70 2.24 7.77 -7.67
N MET A 71 1.77 6.53 -7.65
CA MET A 71 0.54 6.15 -6.95
C MET A 71 0.83 5.03 -5.97
N GLY A 72 0.22 5.07 -4.78
CA GLY A 72 0.40 3.99 -3.84
C GLY A 72 -0.73 3.86 -2.82
N HIS A 73 -0.98 2.62 -2.39
CA HIS A 73 -1.99 2.32 -1.38
C HIS A 73 -1.35 1.92 -0.04
N SER A 74 -1.87 2.46 1.07
CA SER A 74 -1.43 2.07 2.42
C SER A 74 0.07 2.32 2.62
N ILE A 75 0.87 1.28 2.87
CA ILE A 75 2.34 1.35 2.89
C ILE A 75 2.90 1.86 1.56
N GLY A 76 2.34 1.41 0.42
CA GLY A 76 2.76 1.87 -0.90
C GLY A 76 2.63 3.38 -1.06
N GLY A 77 1.59 3.99 -0.49
CA GLY A 77 1.44 5.44 -0.43
C GLY A 77 2.54 6.12 0.39
N VAL A 78 2.92 5.53 1.53
CA VAL A 78 4.00 6.07 2.37
C VAL A 78 5.36 5.90 1.70
N VAL A 79 5.63 4.76 1.08
CA VAL A 79 6.85 4.50 0.31
C VAL A 79 6.99 5.50 -0.84
N SER A 80 5.92 5.74 -1.60
CA SER A 80 5.90 6.75 -2.68
C SER A 80 6.16 8.16 -2.14
N MET A 81 5.59 8.52 -0.98
CA MET A 81 5.86 9.79 -0.31
C MET A 81 7.32 9.92 0.11
N ILE A 82 7.92 8.88 0.71
CA ILE A 82 9.33 8.89 1.12
C ILE A 82 10.23 9.03 -0.10
N ALA A 83 9.97 8.28 -1.17
CA ALA A 83 10.71 8.36 -2.43
C ALA A 83 10.67 9.76 -3.04
N ALA A 84 9.48 10.38 -3.10
CA ALA A 84 9.32 11.73 -3.63
C ALA A 84 9.97 12.82 -2.75
N VAL A 85 10.08 12.61 -1.44
CA VAL A 85 10.83 13.53 -0.56
C VAL A 85 12.34 13.38 -0.74
N ARG A 86 12.84 12.17 -1.06
CA ARG A 86 14.27 11.91 -1.28
C ARG A 86 14.73 12.32 -2.68
N ARG A 87 13.88 12.11 -3.68
CA ARG A 87 14.16 12.31 -5.11
C ARG A 87 12.97 13.03 -5.79
N PRO A 88 12.71 14.30 -5.41
CA PRO A 88 11.53 15.03 -5.90
C PRO A 88 11.50 15.19 -7.42
N GLU A 89 12.66 15.22 -8.06
CA GLU A 89 12.81 15.33 -9.52
C GLU A 89 12.25 14.14 -10.29
N LEU A 90 12.10 12.98 -9.65
CA LEU A 90 11.52 11.79 -10.28
C LEU A 90 9.99 11.86 -10.37
N PHE A 91 9.33 12.75 -9.61
CA PHE A 91 7.88 12.74 -9.45
C PHE A 91 7.22 14.03 -9.93
N HIS A 92 6.29 13.92 -10.87
CA HIS A 92 5.44 15.02 -11.32
C HIS A 92 4.25 15.26 -10.39
N LYS A 93 3.52 14.19 -10.07
CA LYS A 93 2.37 14.18 -9.14
C LYS A 93 2.38 12.91 -8.28
N LEU A 94 1.72 12.95 -7.12
CA LEU A 94 1.46 11.78 -6.30
C LEU A 94 -0.02 11.57 -6.05
N VAL A 95 -0.45 10.31 -6.02
CA VAL A 95 -1.78 9.89 -5.57
C VAL A 95 -1.63 8.85 -4.46
N LEU A 96 -1.96 9.22 -3.23
CA LEU A 96 -1.78 8.38 -2.05
C LEU A 96 -3.15 7.89 -1.55
N LEU A 97 -3.38 6.59 -1.68
CA LEU A 97 -4.64 5.94 -1.30
C LEU A 97 -4.51 5.44 0.14
N ASP A 98 -5.19 6.08 1.05
CA ASP A 98 -5.23 5.80 2.49
C ASP A 98 -3.84 5.50 3.11
N PRO A 99 -2.86 6.41 2.92
CA PRO A 99 -1.51 6.19 3.42
C PRO A 99 -1.49 6.05 4.95
N VAL A 100 -0.60 5.19 5.48
CA VAL A 100 -0.51 4.94 6.92
C VAL A 100 0.16 6.12 7.62
N LEU A 101 -0.64 7.07 8.10
CA LEU A 101 -0.20 8.27 8.81
C LEU A 101 -0.69 8.27 10.26
N LEU A 102 -0.08 7.40 11.08
CA LEU A 102 -0.48 7.21 12.47
C LEU A 102 -0.30 8.48 13.32
N PRO A 103 -1.14 8.67 14.34
CA PRO A 103 -0.99 9.76 15.30
C PRO A 103 0.39 9.78 15.96
N ALA A 104 0.94 10.98 16.20
CA ALA A 104 2.28 11.14 16.78
C ALA A 104 2.48 10.38 18.10
N ARG A 105 1.44 10.32 18.95
CA ARG A 105 1.45 9.55 20.20
C ARG A 105 1.71 8.05 19.97
N ILE A 106 1.12 7.48 18.93
CA ILE A 106 1.33 6.06 18.59
C ILE A 106 2.75 5.85 18.08
N LEU A 107 3.24 6.74 17.21
CA LEU A 107 4.62 6.68 16.70
C LEU A 107 5.66 6.82 17.83
N THR A 108 5.39 7.68 18.83
CA THR A 108 6.25 7.80 20.02
C THR A 108 6.27 6.49 20.81
N LEU A 109 5.12 5.85 21.03
CA LEU A 109 5.05 4.56 21.73
C LEU A 109 5.80 3.46 20.95
N ILE A 110 5.64 3.41 19.61
CA ILE A 110 6.40 2.50 18.74
C ILE A 110 7.90 2.75 18.89
N ARG A 111 8.33 4.02 18.83
CA ARG A 111 9.74 4.39 18.99
C ARG A 111 10.31 3.93 20.34
N LEU A 112 9.58 4.18 21.43
CA LEU A 112 10.00 3.74 22.76
C LEU A 112 10.06 2.21 22.89
N SER A 113 9.06 1.50 22.34
CA SER A 113 9.06 0.04 22.35
C SER A 113 10.25 -0.54 21.57
N ASN A 114 10.61 0.07 20.44
CA ASN A 114 11.77 -0.34 19.66
C ASN A 114 13.09 -0.13 20.42
N LEU A 115 13.21 0.98 21.17
CA LEU A 115 14.42 1.27 21.98
C LEU A 115 14.66 0.23 23.09
N VAL A 116 13.58 -0.31 23.68
CA VAL A 116 13.69 -1.34 24.72
C VAL A 116 13.58 -2.77 24.18
N GLY A 117 13.60 -2.94 22.86
CA GLY A 117 13.48 -4.26 22.21
C GLY A 117 12.11 -4.93 22.41
N TYR A 118 11.09 -4.18 22.83
CA TYR A 118 9.76 -4.73 23.08
C TYR A 118 9.01 -4.97 21.76
N ARG A 119 8.63 -6.23 21.51
CA ARG A 119 7.83 -6.62 20.35
C ARG A 119 6.35 -6.45 20.61
N TYR A 120 5.81 -5.25 20.33
CA TYR A 120 4.39 -4.99 20.49
C TYR A 120 3.53 -5.87 19.57
N LYS A 121 2.32 -6.17 20.04
CA LYS A 121 1.30 -6.91 19.29
C LYS A 121 0.18 -5.95 18.88
N THR A 122 -0.20 -5.99 17.63
CA THR A 122 -1.39 -5.29 17.10
C THR A 122 -2.41 -6.32 16.63
N PRO A 123 -3.69 -5.94 16.42
CA PRO A 123 -4.66 -6.83 15.79
C PRO A 123 -4.19 -7.35 14.41
N LEU A 124 -3.52 -6.52 13.62
CA LEU A 124 -2.95 -6.89 12.31
C LEU A 124 -1.87 -7.96 12.45
N ILE A 125 -0.87 -7.74 13.32
CA ILE A 125 0.20 -8.70 13.61
C ILE A 125 -0.40 -10.02 14.12
N SER A 126 -1.37 -9.95 15.04
CA SER A 126 -2.03 -11.15 15.58
C SER A 126 -2.84 -11.90 14.51
N SER A 127 -3.46 -11.18 13.58
CA SER A 127 -4.16 -11.78 12.44
C SER A 127 -3.19 -12.45 11.48
N ALA A 128 -2.10 -11.78 11.11
CA ALA A 128 -1.06 -12.32 10.24
C ALA A 128 -0.45 -13.61 10.83
N THR A 129 -0.14 -13.61 12.15
CA THR A 129 0.40 -14.79 12.85
C THR A 129 -0.50 -16.03 12.74
N ARG A 130 -1.83 -15.84 12.70
CA ARG A 130 -2.81 -16.94 12.61
C ARG A 130 -3.26 -17.24 11.19
N ARG A 131 -2.68 -16.59 10.18
CA ARG A 131 -3.08 -16.76 8.79
C ARG A 131 -2.70 -18.15 8.28
N ARG A 132 -3.67 -18.87 7.72
CA ARG A 132 -3.41 -20.13 7.04
C ARG A 132 -2.58 -19.87 5.78
N ARG A 133 -1.45 -20.56 5.64
CA ARG A 133 -0.47 -20.35 4.55
C ARG A 133 -0.75 -21.20 3.33
N HIS A 134 -1.08 -22.48 3.55
CA HIS A 134 -1.13 -23.50 2.54
C HIS A 134 -2.55 -24.03 2.35
N PHE A 135 -2.91 -24.26 1.09
CA PHE A 135 -4.20 -24.77 0.67
C PHE A 135 -4.00 -25.86 -0.40
N PRO A 136 -4.84 -26.92 -0.42
CA PRO A 136 -4.77 -27.97 -1.45
C PRO A 136 -4.95 -27.44 -2.88
N SER A 137 -5.71 -26.35 -3.04
CA SER A 137 -5.97 -25.72 -4.33
C SER A 137 -6.35 -24.24 -4.18
N ARG A 138 -6.29 -23.49 -5.29
CA ARG A 138 -6.81 -22.11 -5.34
C ARG A 138 -8.30 -22.04 -5.01
N GLU A 139 -9.07 -23.05 -5.41
CA GLU A 139 -10.50 -23.13 -5.09
C GLU A 139 -10.73 -23.28 -3.58
N THR A 140 -9.95 -24.12 -2.90
CA THR A 140 -10.02 -24.23 -1.43
C THR A 140 -9.62 -22.93 -0.75
N ALA A 141 -8.63 -22.21 -1.27
CA ALA A 141 -8.24 -20.90 -0.78
C ALA A 141 -9.39 -19.87 -1.00
N ARG A 142 -10.02 -19.89 -2.18
CA ARG A 142 -11.17 -19.04 -2.52
C ARG A 142 -12.31 -19.23 -1.51
N GLN A 143 -12.72 -20.45 -1.27
CA GLN A 143 -13.79 -20.78 -0.32
C GLN A 143 -13.45 -20.32 1.10
N HIS A 144 -12.20 -20.53 1.52
CA HIS A 144 -11.73 -20.08 2.84
C HIS A 144 -11.82 -18.56 3.02
N TYR A 145 -11.45 -17.77 1.98
CA TYR A 145 -11.41 -16.31 2.06
C TYR A 145 -12.76 -15.67 1.77
N ALA A 146 -13.61 -16.24 0.92
CA ALA A 146 -14.94 -15.73 0.60
C ALA A 146 -15.83 -15.55 1.85
N GLY A 147 -15.66 -16.42 2.86
CA GLY A 147 -16.39 -16.34 4.12
C GLY A 147 -15.81 -15.34 5.14
N LYS A 148 -14.70 -14.67 4.85
CA LYS A 148 -14.07 -13.75 5.81
C LYS A 148 -14.68 -12.34 5.71
N ARG A 149 -14.94 -11.74 6.88
CA ARG A 149 -15.54 -10.40 6.99
C ARG A 149 -14.74 -9.33 6.23
N ALA A 150 -13.42 -9.45 6.15
CA ALA A 150 -12.55 -8.50 5.48
C ALA A 150 -12.80 -8.38 3.97
N PHE A 151 -13.37 -9.42 3.33
CA PHE A 151 -13.65 -9.47 1.89
C PHE A 151 -15.12 -9.20 1.54
N LYS A 152 -15.98 -8.97 2.55
CA LYS A 152 -17.44 -8.90 2.37
C LYS A 152 -17.88 -7.79 1.42
N HIS A 153 -17.16 -6.68 1.37
CA HIS A 153 -17.52 -5.48 0.61
C HIS A 153 -16.65 -5.28 -0.65
N TRP A 154 -15.75 -6.23 -0.93
CA TRP A 154 -14.93 -6.14 -2.13
C TRP A 154 -15.74 -6.39 -3.40
N GLN A 155 -15.36 -5.71 -4.46
CA GLN A 155 -15.90 -6.01 -5.78
C GLN A 155 -15.51 -7.44 -6.20
N PRO A 156 -16.40 -8.19 -6.87
CA PRO A 156 -16.13 -9.58 -7.26
C PRO A 156 -14.84 -9.74 -8.07
N GLU A 157 -14.57 -8.83 -9.01
CA GLU A 157 -13.39 -8.85 -9.87
C GLU A 157 -12.10 -8.67 -9.06
N VAL A 158 -12.11 -7.88 -8.00
CA VAL A 158 -10.97 -7.68 -7.10
C VAL A 158 -10.72 -8.95 -6.29
N PHE A 159 -11.78 -9.60 -5.81
CA PHE A 159 -11.65 -10.87 -5.10
C PHE A 159 -11.13 -11.99 -6.01
N ASP A 160 -11.58 -12.03 -7.27
CA ASP A 160 -11.08 -12.97 -8.28
C ASP A 160 -9.59 -12.73 -8.56
N ALA A 161 -9.19 -11.46 -8.72
CA ALA A 161 -7.80 -11.08 -8.90
C ALA A 161 -6.94 -11.46 -7.67
N TYR A 162 -7.47 -11.28 -6.43
CA TYR A 162 -6.79 -11.73 -5.22
C TYR A 162 -6.53 -13.24 -5.22
N VAL A 163 -7.53 -14.05 -5.59
CA VAL A 163 -7.36 -15.50 -5.67
C VAL A 163 -6.38 -15.90 -6.77
N ALA A 164 -6.35 -15.15 -7.87
CA ALA A 164 -5.45 -15.43 -8.99
C ALA A 164 -3.98 -15.14 -8.65
N CYS A 165 -3.66 -14.00 -8.03
CA CYS A 165 -2.28 -13.54 -7.85
C CYS A 165 -1.79 -13.49 -6.39
N GLY A 166 -2.67 -13.57 -5.39
CA GLY A 166 -2.31 -13.61 -3.98
C GLY A 166 -1.73 -14.96 -3.50
N PHE A 167 -1.70 -15.97 -4.39
CA PHE A 167 -1.18 -17.29 -4.11
C PHE A 167 -0.21 -17.75 -5.20
N ARG A 168 0.84 -18.46 -4.81
CA ARG A 168 1.78 -19.15 -5.70
C ARG A 168 1.66 -20.65 -5.54
N ASN A 169 2.16 -21.41 -6.51
CA ASN A 169 2.23 -22.86 -6.38
C ASN A 169 3.22 -23.24 -5.28
N ALA A 170 2.81 -24.12 -4.38
CA ALA A 170 3.67 -24.64 -3.32
C ALA A 170 4.56 -25.77 -3.85
N LYS A 171 5.77 -25.90 -3.30
CA LYS A 171 6.76 -26.91 -3.74
C LYS A 171 6.28 -28.34 -3.48
N ASP A 172 5.47 -28.53 -2.45
CA ASP A 172 4.91 -29.81 -2.01
C ASP A 172 3.49 -30.09 -2.55
N GLY A 173 3.05 -29.28 -3.50
CA GLY A 173 1.73 -29.35 -4.12
C GLY A 173 0.73 -28.39 -3.50
N GLY A 174 -0.36 -28.10 -4.24
CA GLY A 174 -1.32 -27.09 -3.85
C GLY A 174 -0.83 -25.66 -4.05
N VAL A 175 -1.30 -24.73 -3.21
CA VAL A 175 -0.94 -23.30 -3.28
C VAL A 175 -0.66 -22.74 -1.89
N GLU A 176 0.22 -21.75 -1.85
CA GLU A 176 0.55 -21.01 -0.63
C GLU A 176 0.40 -19.49 -0.84
N LEU A 177 0.28 -18.73 0.25
CA LEU A 177 0.28 -17.27 0.18
C LEU A 177 1.56 -16.78 -0.49
N SER A 178 1.45 -15.86 -1.45
CA SER A 178 2.62 -15.25 -2.10
C SER A 178 3.41 -14.37 -1.12
N CYS A 179 2.72 -13.67 -0.20
CA CYS A 179 3.37 -12.98 0.92
C CYS A 179 3.31 -13.87 2.17
N SER A 180 4.47 -14.25 2.70
CA SER A 180 4.52 -15.05 3.94
C SER A 180 4.05 -14.23 5.14
N PRO A 181 3.40 -14.85 6.16
CA PRO A 181 3.03 -14.16 7.39
C PRO A 181 4.20 -13.51 8.11
N GLU A 182 5.40 -14.08 8.05
CA GLU A 182 6.61 -13.52 8.65
C GLU A 182 7.02 -12.21 7.98
N LEU A 183 6.99 -12.18 6.65
CA LEU A 183 7.28 -10.98 5.87
C LEU A 183 6.22 -9.91 6.14
N GLU A 184 4.93 -10.28 6.10
CA GLU A 184 3.82 -9.39 6.43
C GLU A 184 4.00 -8.74 7.81
N ILE A 185 4.37 -9.54 8.83
CA ILE A 185 4.62 -9.07 10.20
C ILE A 185 5.85 -8.16 10.25
N SER A 186 6.92 -8.47 9.51
CA SER A 186 8.12 -7.62 9.48
C SER A 186 7.80 -6.22 8.99
N ILE A 187 6.98 -6.12 7.95
CA ILE A 187 6.51 -4.86 7.39
C ILE A 187 5.65 -4.08 8.40
N TYR A 188 4.72 -4.73 9.13
CA TYR A 188 3.95 -4.05 10.18
C TYR A 188 4.82 -3.55 11.34
N ARG A 189 5.97 -4.19 11.60
CA ARG A 189 6.90 -3.79 12.67
C ARG A 189 7.90 -2.73 12.26
N SER A 190 8.11 -2.54 10.97
CA SER A 190 9.13 -1.63 10.43
C SER A 190 8.58 -0.24 10.05
N ILE A 191 7.42 0.13 10.58
CA ILE A 191 6.79 1.44 10.33
C ILE A 191 7.72 2.59 10.76
N PRO A 192 7.95 3.61 9.89
CA PRO A 192 8.83 4.74 10.23
C PRO A 192 8.20 5.63 11.29
N THR A 193 8.93 5.87 12.37
CA THR A 193 8.46 6.74 13.46
C THR A 193 8.57 8.23 13.12
N ASN A 194 9.27 8.60 12.04
CA ASN A 194 9.41 9.98 11.54
C ASN A 194 8.53 10.27 10.30
N ILE A 195 7.43 9.55 10.14
CA ILE A 195 6.54 9.67 8.96
C ILE A 195 6.03 11.08 8.73
N TRP A 196 5.72 11.83 9.81
CA TRP A 196 5.29 13.22 9.74
C TRP A 196 6.40 14.18 9.31
N GLY A 197 7.67 13.81 9.51
CA GLY A 197 8.83 14.52 8.98
C GLY A 197 8.90 14.45 7.46
N TYR A 198 8.53 13.30 6.87
CA TYR A 198 8.40 13.16 5.42
C TYR A 198 7.21 13.97 4.88
N ALA A 199 6.02 13.82 5.47
CA ALA A 199 4.84 14.59 5.06
C ALA A 199 5.09 16.11 5.08
N LYS A 200 5.81 16.61 6.09
CA LYS A 200 6.18 18.03 6.19
C LYS A 200 7.14 18.50 5.10
N ARG A 201 7.97 17.64 4.55
CA ARG A 201 8.96 17.96 3.50
C ARG A 201 8.49 17.62 2.09
N LEU A 202 7.27 17.11 1.94
CA LEU A 202 6.70 16.77 0.64
C LEU A 202 6.33 18.05 -0.12
N HIS A 203 6.95 18.28 -1.26
CA HIS A 203 6.69 19.43 -2.13
C HIS A 203 6.05 19.07 -3.48
N THR A 204 6.03 17.78 -3.81
CA THR A 204 5.37 17.26 -5.00
C THR A 204 3.85 17.44 -4.89
N PRO A 205 3.14 17.95 -5.91
CA PRO A 205 1.69 18.02 -5.92
C PRO A 205 1.09 16.65 -5.61
N THR A 206 0.25 16.58 -4.56
CA THR A 206 -0.19 15.30 -4.00
C THR A 206 -1.68 15.30 -3.69
N LEU A 207 -2.39 14.33 -4.24
CA LEU A 207 -3.73 13.96 -3.80
C LEU A 207 -3.63 12.84 -2.76
N ILE A 208 -4.29 13.03 -1.62
CA ILE A 208 -4.43 11.99 -0.60
C ILE A 208 -5.93 11.66 -0.46
N LEU A 209 -6.29 10.43 -0.79
CA LEU A 209 -7.63 9.91 -0.59
C LEU A 209 -7.70 9.10 0.70
N GLY A 210 -8.74 9.29 1.49
CA GLY A 210 -9.01 8.49 2.69
C GLY A 210 -10.46 7.99 2.70
N GLY A 211 -10.66 6.74 3.10
CA GLY A 211 -12.00 6.20 3.29
C GLY A 211 -12.74 6.90 4.42
N ASP A 212 -14.06 7.07 4.30
CA ASP A 212 -14.92 7.65 5.35
C ASP A 212 -14.99 6.78 6.61
N ARG A 213 -14.70 5.47 6.49
CA ARG A 213 -14.64 4.48 7.58
C ARG A 213 -13.23 3.93 7.83
N THR A 214 -12.20 4.66 7.36
CA THR A 214 -10.82 4.23 7.62
C THR A 214 -10.44 4.36 9.08
N ASP A 215 -9.64 3.41 9.59
CA ASP A 215 -8.95 3.46 10.88
C ASP A 215 -7.47 3.85 10.76
N THR A 216 -7.00 4.16 9.55
CA THR A 216 -5.60 4.41 9.20
C THR A 216 -5.32 5.90 8.98
N LEU A 217 -6.02 6.56 8.05
CA LEU A 217 -5.90 7.98 7.78
C LEU A 217 -7.02 8.77 8.48
N LEU A 218 -6.89 8.98 9.78
CA LEU A 218 -7.91 9.63 10.59
C LEU A 218 -8.14 11.11 10.17
N PRO A 219 -9.34 11.68 10.41
CA PRO A 219 -9.66 13.08 10.06
C PRO A 219 -8.65 14.09 10.62
N ALA A 220 -8.12 13.86 11.82
CA ALA A 220 -7.09 14.70 12.42
C ALA A 220 -5.77 14.68 11.63
N ALA A 221 -5.43 13.54 11.01
CA ALA A 221 -4.25 13.42 10.15
C ALA A 221 -4.45 14.22 8.85
N ARG A 222 -5.62 14.13 8.20
CA ARG A 222 -5.96 14.93 7.01
C ARG A 222 -5.85 16.43 7.28
N LYS A 223 -6.50 16.93 8.33
CA LYS A 223 -6.41 18.34 8.75
C LYS A 223 -4.97 18.80 9.03
N ARG A 224 -4.13 17.90 9.53
CA ARG A 224 -2.71 18.20 9.77
C ARG A 224 -1.92 18.30 8.46
N LEU A 225 -2.18 17.43 7.49
CA LEU A 225 -1.54 17.45 6.17
C LEU A 225 -1.81 18.77 5.44
N GLU A 226 -3.06 19.21 5.38
CA GLU A 226 -3.47 20.48 4.76
C GLU A 226 -2.79 21.71 5.36
N LYS A 227 -2.49 21.65 6.68
CA LYS A 227 -1.73 22.71 7.36
C LYS A 227 -0.23 22.72 7.05
N TYR A 228 0.31 21.56 6.62
CA TYR A 228 1.75 21.45 6.37
C TYR A 228 2.15 21.98 5.01
N GLN A 229 1.37 21.68 3.99
CA GLN A 229 1.78 21.92 2.61
C GLN A 229 0.60 22.31 1.73
N ARG A 230 0.72 23.44 1.04
CA ARG A 230 -0.23 23.87 -0.01
C ARG A 230 -0.30 22.92 -1.22
N TRP A 231 0.67 22.01 -1.33
CA TRP A 231 0.76 21.03 -2.42
C TRP A 231 -0.04 19.75 -2.15
N ILE A 232 -0.57 19.61 -0.93
CA ILE A 232 -1.35 18.44 -0.53
C ILE A 232 -2.84 18.79 -0.55
N THR A 233 -3.58 18.08 -1.37
CA THR A 233 -5.04 18.07 -1.37
C THR A 233 -5.52 16.79 -0.71
N THR A 234 -6.41 16.87 0.27
CA THR A 234 -7.03 15.68 0.86
C THR A 234 -8.49 15.58 0.45
N ARG A 235 -8.97 14.38 0.12
CA ARG A 235 -10.39 14.10 -0.15
C ARG A 235 -10.84 12.85 0.59
N GLU A 236 -12.11 12.82 0.95
CA GLU A 236 -12.77 11.65 1.53
C GLU A 236 -13.57 10.94 0.45
N VAL A 237 -13.51 9.60 0.47
CA VAL A 237 -14.28 8.73 -0.41
C VAL A 237 -15.03 7.70 0.43
N PRO A 238 -16.14 7.13 -0.06
CA PRO A 238 -16.81 6.04 0.64
C PRO A 238 -15.86 4.85 0.84
N GLY A 239 -15.97 4.17 1.97
CA GLY A 239 -15.26 2.90 2.19
C GLY A 239 -14.34 2.89 3.40
N SER A 240 -13.76 1.71 3.63
CA SER A 240 -12.76 1.48 4.68
C SER A 240 -11.34 1.83 4.18
N HIS A 241 -10.31 1.42 4.93
CA HIS A 241 -8.92 1.40 4.44
C HIS A 241 -8.77 0.72 3.07
N LEU A 242 -9.67 -0.18 2.74
CA LEU A 242 -9.67 -0.96 1.50
C LEU A 242 -10.64 -0.39 0.44
N PHE A 243 -10.99 0.90 0.50
CA PHE A 243 -11.88 1.55 -0.45
C PHE A 243 -11.52 1.32 -1.93
N PRO A 244 -10.24 1.15 -2.34
CA PRO A 244 -9.93 0.84 -3.74
C PRO A 244 -10.54 -0.49 -4.22
N PHE A 245 -10.86 -1.38 -3.28
CA PHE A 245 -11.49 -2.68 -3.55
C PHE A 245 -13.01 -2.67 -3.34
N GLU A 246 -13.49 -1.73 -2.53
CA GLU A 246 -14.91 -1.61 -2.15
C GLU A 246 -15.67 -0.65 -3.05
N PHE A 247 -15.09 0.54 -3.30
CA PHE A 247 -15.72 1.68 -4.00
C PHE A 247 -14.73 2.29 -5.03
N PRO A 248 -14.30 1.50 -6.04
CA PRO A 248 -13.26 1.96 -6.99
C PRO A 248 -13.68 3.16 -7.84
N LEU A 249 -14.98 3.28 -8.17
CA LEU A 249 -15.47 4.33 -9.06
C LEU A 249 -15.38 5.71 -8.41
N GLU A 250 -15.78 5.84 -7.17
CA GLU A 250 -15.77 7.12 -6.43
C GLU A 250 -14.35 7.62 -6.23
N ALA A 251 -13.42 6.71 -5.93
CA ALA A 251 -12.00 7.06 -5.85
C ALA A 251 -11.45 7.49 -7.21
N MET A 252 -11.85 6.82 -8.29
CA MET A 252 -11.39 7.09 -9.65
C MET A 252 -11.79 8.47 -10.15
N VAL A 253 -13.01 8.95 -9.81
CA VAL A 253 -13.45 10.33 -10.15
C VAL A 253 -12.46 11.35 -9.55
N ALA A 254 -12.17 11.25 -8.26
CA ALA A 254 -11.27 12.17 -7.59
C ALA A 254 -9.83 12.10 -8.14
N ILE A 255 -9.37 10.91 -8.55
CA ILE A 255 -8.05 10.70 -9.13
C ILE A 255 -7.95 11.38 -10.51
N LYS A 256 -8.93 11.15 -11.41
CA LYS A 256 -8.93 11.74 -12.75
C LYS A 256 -8.95 13.26 -12.68
N GLU A 257 -9.84 13.85 -11.88
CA GLU A 257 -9.89 15.30 -11.68
C GLU A 257 -8.57 15.91 -11.18
N PHE A 258 -7.78 15.18 -10.40
CA PHE A 258 -6.49 15.65 -9.93
C PHE A 258 -5.38 15.48 -10.98
N LEU A 259 -5.46 14.46 -11.81
CA LEU A 259 -4.44 14.16 -12.80
C LEU A 259 -4.57 15.04 -14.05
N GLU A 260 -5.76 15.53 -14.37
CA GLU A 260 -6.00 16.57 -15.36
C GLU A 260 -5.28 17.88 -14.97
#